data_70a498b48c4a8231b0cac06d894e45df
#
_entry.id   70a498b48c4a8231b0cac06d894e45df
#
_cell.length_a   1.000
_cell.length_b   1.000
_cell.length_c   1.000
_cell.angle_alpha   90.00
_cell.angle_beta   90.00
_cell.angle_gamma   90.00
#
_symmetry.space_group_name_H-M   'P 1'
#
loop_
_entity.id
_entity.type
_entity.pdbx_description
1 polymer ?
#
loop_
_entity_poly.entity_id
_entity_poly.type
_entity_poly.pdbx_seq_one_letter_code
_entity_poly.pdbx_strand_id
1 'polypeptide(L)'
;LAHTIDEDTKKIVKAIVHGDQKRQSRRRAGKPTDFDGKAAEAIKAAKKELPLEGTDPEVRRHIIDKLYTSLLYNTPWELLGETYCCRRLFYEYRKEFCYLIAVHMEIIEPESGSRRPESRSEKAGAVG
;
A
#
# COMPACT_ATOMS: atom_id res chain seq x y z
N LEU A 1 13.32 0.38 -9.69
CA LEU A 1 12.54 -0.72 -9.21
C LEU A 1 11.21 -0.33 -8.68
N ALA A 2 11.15 0.64 -7.80
CA ALA A 2 9.89 1.04 -7.21
C ALA A 2 9.14 1.96 -8.16
N HIS A 3 7.83 1.79 -8.18
CA HIS A 3 6.98 2.68 -8.94
C HIS A 3 6.94 4.05 -8.27
N THR A 4 6.83 5.08 -9.08
CA THR A 4 6.81 6.44 -8.56
C THR A 4 5.39 6.98 -8.60
N ILE A 5 4.97 7.63 -7.53
CA ILE A 5 3.66 8.28 -7.50
C ILE A 5 3.89 9.76 -7.18
N ASP A 6 2.93 10.60 -7.57
CA ASP A 6 3.10 12.01 -7.34
C ASP A 6 2.86 12.38 -5.88
N GLU A 7 3.15 13.63 -5.53
CA GLU A 7 3.06 14.05 -4.14
C GLU A 7 1.64 14.04 -3.62
N ASP A 8 0.69 14.39 -4.46
CA ASP A 8 -0.71 14.38 -4.03
C ASP A 8 -1.18 12.97 -3.73
N THR A 9 -0.79 12.01 -4.57
CA THR A 9 -1.14 10.61 -4.34
C THR A 9 -0.50 10.11 -3.05
N LYS A 10 0.75 10.48 -2.80
CA LYS A 10 1.42 10.10 -1.55
C LYS A 10 0.65 10.62 -0.34
N LYS A 11 0.19 11.86 -0.40
CA LYS A 11 -0.56 12.44 0.70
C LYS A 11 -1.86 11.70 0.94
N ILE A 12 -2.54 11.33 -0.14
CA ILE A 12 -3.78 10.57 -0.02
C ILE A 12 -3.52 9.22 0.64
N VAL A 13 -2.48 8.51 0.18
CA VAL A 13 -2.15 7.20 0.74
C VAL A 13 -1.78 7.32 2.22
N LYS A 14 -0.98 8.31 2.57
CA LYS A 14 -0.62 8.51 3.97
C LYS A 14 -1.85 8.78 4.83
N ALA A 15 -2.77 9.58 4.31
CA ALA A 15 -4.02 9.85 5.06
C ALA A 15 -4.82 8.56 5.24
N ILE A 16 -4.86 7.70 4.24
CA ILE A 16 -5.56 6.44 4.34
C ILE A 16 -4.94 5.57 5.43
N VAL A 17 -3.62 5.47 5.45
CA VAL A 17 -2.95 4.67 6.47
C VAL A 17 -3.14 5.29 7.85
N HIS A 18 -3.02 6.61 7.95
CA HIS A 18 -3.22 7.28 9.24
C HIS A 18 -4.59 7.02 9.82
N GLY A 19 -5.61 6.92 8.99
CA GLY A 19 -6.95 6.68 9.46
C GLY A 19 -7.28 5.23 9.72
N ASP A 20 -6.31 4.34 9.50
CA ASP A 20 -6.58 2.90 9.56
C ASP A 20 -7.07 2.45 10.93
N GLN A 21 -6.48 2.97 12.00
CA GLN A 21 -6.86 2.55 13.34
C GLN A 21 -8.28 2.99 13.68
N LYS A 22 -8.67 4.18 13.27
CA LYS A 22 -10.04 4.63 13.45
C LYS A 22 -11.02 3.75 12.69
N ARG A 23 -10.65 3.39 11.47
CA ARG A 23 -11.51 2.52 10.68
C ARG A 23 -11.66 1.14 11.30
N GLN A 24 -10.57 0.63 11.87
CA GLN A 24 -10.63 -0.66 12.56
C GLN A 24 -11.57 -0.58 13.76
N SER A 25 -11.52 0.52 14.50
CA SER A 25 -12.42 0.72 15.62
C SER A 25 -13.87 0.72 15.16
N ARG A 26 -14.17 1.41 14.06
CA ARG A 26 -15.53 1.42 13.55
C ARG A 26 -16.00 0.02 13.15
N ARG A 27 -15.10 -0.75 12.55
CA ARG A 27 -15.44 -2.12 12.16
C ARG A 27 -15.71 -2.98 13.38
N ARG A 28 -14.92 -2.83 14.42
CA ARG A 28 -15.15 -3.58 15.67
C ARG A 28 -16.45 -3.18 16.33
N ALA A 29 -16.85 -1.93 16.17
CA ALA A 29 -18.11 -1.45 16.73
C ALA A 29 -19.31 -1.83 15.87
N GLY A 30 -19.08 -2.48 14.73
CA GLY A 30 -20.15 -2.90 13.86
C GLY A 30 -20.71 -1.80 12.99
N LYS A 31 -19.96 -0.73 12.78
CA LYS A 31 -20.43 0.40 12.00
C LYS A 31 -19.44 0.81 10.93
N PRO A 32 -18.96 -0.12 10.09
CA PRO A 32 -18.03 0.24 9.04
C PRO A 32 -18.76 0.91 7.89
N THR A 33 -18.03 1.77 7.18
CA THR A 33 -18.51 2.33 5.92
C THR A 33 -17.93 1.51 4.78
N ASP A 34 -18.45 1.72 3.57
CA ASP A 34 -17.90 1.06 2.40
C ASP A 34 -16.43 1.44 2.21
N PHE A 35 -16.12 2.70 2.46
CA PHE A 35 -14.74 3.16 2.36
C PHE A 35 -13.85 2.42 3.36
N ASP A 36 -14.36 2.18 4.57
CA ASP A 36 -13.57 1.45 5.57
C ASP A 36 -13.18 0.07 5.08
N GLY A 37 -14.13 -0.62 4.47
CA GLY A 37 -13.85 -1.94 3.93
C GLY A 37 -12.86 -1.90 2.78
N LYS A 38 -13.05 -0.96 1.87
CA LYS A 38 -12.17 -0.84 0.71
C LYS A 38 -10.74 -0.50 1.14
N ALA A 39 -10.60 0.43 2.09
CA ALA A 39 -9.28 0.81 2.57
C ALA A 39 -8.58 -0.35 3.25
N ALA A 40 -9.30 -1.11 4.08
CA ALA A 40 -8.70 -2.25 4.76
C ALA A 40 -8.23 -3.31 3.76
N GLU A 41 -9.03 -3.58 2.74
CA GLU A 41 -8.65 -4.55 1.72
C GLU A 41 -7.48 -4.07 0.89
N ALA A 42 -7.43 -2.78 0.59
CA ALA A 42 -6.32 -2.22 -0.18
C ALA A 42 -5.00 -2.36 0.58
N ILE A 43 -5.01 -2.03 1.86
CA ILE A 43 -3.79 -2.14 2.66
C ILE A 43 -3.37 -3.60 2.78
N LYS A 44 -4.32 -4.48 2.99
CA LYS A 44 -4.04 -5.91 3.10
C LYS A 44 -3.47 -6.46 1.80
N ALA A 45 -4.05 -6.09 0.68
CA ALA A 45 -3.57 -6.55 -0.62
C ALA A 45 -2.17 -6.01 -0.90
N ALA A 46 -1.91 -4.76 -0.54
CA ALA A 46 -0.59 -4.18 -0.74
C ALA A 46 0.47 -4.91 0.08
N LYS A 47 0.14 -5.27 1.32
CA LYS A 47 1.07 -6.04 2.15
C LYS A 47 1.38 -7.39 1.51
N LYS A 48 0.39 -8.01 0.91
CA LYS A 48 0.56 -9.32 0.31
C LYS A 48 1.37 -9.26 -0.97
N GLU A 49 1.21 -8.21 -1.74
CA GLU A 49 1.84 -8.11 -3.06
C GLU A 49 3.22 -7.48 -3.05
N LEU A 50 3.66 -6.98 -1.91
CA LEU A 50 4.96 -6.33 -1.84
C LEU A 50 6.05 -7.31 -2.28
N PRO A 51 6.95 -6.90 -3.20
CA PRO A 51 7.92 -7.84 -3.78
C PRO A 51 9.11 -8.08 -2.86
N LEU A 52 8.91 -8.85 -1.82
CA LEU A 52 9.96 -9.25 -0.89
C LEU A 52 10.32 -10.71 -1.12
N GLU A 53 10.64 -11.04 -2.35
CA GLU A 53 10.92 -12.42 -2.71
C GLU A 53 12.20 -12.91 -2.11
N GLY A 54 12.25 -14.20 -1.85
CA GLY A 54 13.44 -14.80 -1.27
C GLY A 54 13.61 -14.52 0.21
N THR A 55 12.66 -13.84 0.80
CA THR A 55 12.73 -13.46 2.20
C THR A 55 12.02 -14.50 3.05
N ASP A 56 12.62 -14.84 4.19
CA ASP A 56 11.97 -15.69 5.16
C ASP A 56 10.61 -15.08 5.56
N PRO A 57 9.56 -15.89 5.71
CA PRO A 57 8.24 -15.33 6.04
C PRO A 57 8.21 -14.45 7.29
N GLU A 58 9.00 -14.78 8.30
CA GLU A 58 9.03 -13.96 9.50
C GLU A 58 9.74 -12.64 9.26
N VAL A 59 10.82 -12.67 8.50
CA VAL A 59 11.52 -11.43 8.13
C VAL A 59 10.61 -10.57 7.28
N ARG A 60 9.89 -11.19 6.34
CA ARG A 60 8.95 -10.46 5.50
C ARG A 60 7.89 -9.76 6.35
N ARG A 61 7.31 -10.47 7.29
CA ARG A 61 6.29 -9.88 8.16
C ARG A 61 6.87 -8.71 8.95
N HIS A 62 8.10 -8.87 9.43
CA HIS A 62 8.74 -7.82 10.21
C HIS A 62 8.97 -6.56 9.35
N ILE A 63 9.46 -6.74 8.13
CA ILE A 63 9.67 -5.60 7.23
C ILE A 63 8.36 -4.89 6.94
N ILE A 64 7.32 -5.65 6.66
CA ILE A 64 6.01 -5.07 6.37
C ILE A 64 5.47 -4.29 7.57
N ASP A 65 5.62 -4.85 8.78
CA ASP A 65 5.20 -4.14 9.98
C ASP A 65 5.94 -2.82 10.14
N LYS A 66 7.24 -2.80 9.84
CA LYS A 66 8.01 -1.57 9.95
C LYS A 66 7.61 -0.56 8.89
N LEU A 67 7.30 -1.03 7.69
CA LEU A 67 6.80 -0.15 6.64
C LEU A 67 5.47 0.48 7.04
N TYR A 68 4.58 -0.33 7.57
CA TYR A 68 3.28 0.16 8.02
C TYR A 68 3.45 1.18 9.14
N THR A 69 4.29 0.88 10.12
CA THR A 69 4.57 1.79 11.24
C THR A 69 5.15 3.10 10.73
N SER A 70 6.06 3.01 9.78
CA SER A 70 6.67 4.22 9.22
C SER A 70 5.63 5.12 8.57
N LEU A 71 4.69 4.54 7.84
CA LEU A 71 3.63 5.33 7.22
C LEU A 71 2.61 5.83 8.22
N LEU A 72 2.25 4.99 9.18
CA LEU A 72 1.22 5.34 10.16
C LEU A 72 1.65 6.49 11.05
N TYR A 73 2.91 6.47 11.50
CA TYR A 73 3.41 7.47 12.44
C TYR A 73 4.43 8.40 11.81
N ASN A 74 4.65 8.27 10.50
CA ASN A 74 5.65 9.07 9.81
C ASN A 74 7.02 8.94 10.47
N THR A 75 7.40 7.71 10.82
CA THR A 75 8.63 7.42 11.53
C THR A 75 9.76 7.18 10.53
N PRO A 76 10.88 7.89 10.65
CA PRO A 76 12.00 7.66 9.74
C PRO A 76 12.69 6.33 10.04
N TRP A 77 13.39 5.81 9.04
CA TRP A 77 14.05 4.52 9.14
C TRP A 77 14.95 4.43 10.38
N GLU A 78 15.63 5.53 10.70
CA GLU A 78 16.60 5.54 11.79
C GLU A 78 15.97 5.25 13.16
N LEU A 79 14.68 5.46 13.28
CA LEU A 79 14.00 5.28 14.56
C LEU A 79 13.15 4.02 14.63
N LEU A 80 13.24 3.17 13.61
CA LEU A 80 12.40 1.98 13.56
C LEU A 80 13.02 0.74 14.18
N GLY A 81 14.29 0.80 14.55
CA GLY A 81 14.98 -0.38 15.04
C GLY A 81 15.39 -1.27 13.88
N GLU A 82 15.40 -2.58 14.11
CA GLU A 82 15.85 -3.50 13.08
C GLU A 82 14.83 -3.63 11.97
N THR A 83 15.25 -3.33 10.74
CA THR A 83 14.37 -3.43 9.58
C THR A 83 14.81 -4.51 8.61
N TYR A 84 15.96 -5.15 8.87
CA TYR A 84 16.52 -6.21 8.02
C TYR A 84 16.81 -5.75 6.59
N CYS A 85 16.91 -4.45 6.38
CA CYS A 85 17.30 -3.90 5.09
C CYS A 85 17.90 -2.52 5.31
N CYS A 86 18.69 -2.07 4.33
CA CYS A 86 19.31 -0.77 4.46
C CYS A 86 18.30 0.34 4.23
N ARG A 87 18.68 1.54 4.60
CA ARG A 87 17.80 2.69 4.51
C ARG A 87 17.26 2.89 3.10
N ARG A 88 18.12 2.81 2.09
CA ARG A 88 17.70 3.03 0.72
C ARG A 88 16.67 2.00 0.28
N LEU A 89 16.93 0.74 0.58
CA LEU A 89 16.01 -0.33 0.19
C LEU A 89 14.69 -0.21 0.94
N PHE A 90 14.76 0.18 2.20
CA PHE A 90 13.54 0.36 3.00
C PHE A 90 12.62 1.40 2.35
N TYR A 91 13.20 2.52 1.91
CA TYR A 91 12.38 3.56 1.30
C TYR A 91 11.89 3.17 -0.09
N GLU A 92 12.62 2.31 -0.79
CA GLU A 92 12.13 1.75 -2.04
C GLU A 92 10.89 0.89 -1.79
N TYR A 93 10.95 0.04 -0.79
CA TYR A 93 9.79 -0.78 -0.42
C TYR A 93 8.64 0.10 0.04
N ARG A 94 8.93 1.17 0.76
CA ARG A 94 7.88 2.07 1.23
C ARG A 94 7.18 2.73 0.06
N LYS A 95 7.92 3.15 -0.95
CA LYS A 95 7.33 3.71 -2.16
C LYS A 95 6.44 2.69 -2.86
N GLU A 96 6.92 1.48 -2.97
CA GLU A 96 6.15 0.44 -3.64
C GLU A 96 4.88 0.12 -2.86
N PHE A 97 4.98 0.11 -1.54
CA PHE A 97 3.82 -0.12 -0.69
C PHE A 97 2.77 0.95 -0.93
N CYS A 98 3.19 2.21 -0.97
CA CYS A 98 2.27 3.31 -1.27
C CYS A 98 1.64 3.18 -2.65
N TYR A 99 2.43 2.80 -3.64
CA TYR A 99 1.93 2.60 -4.99
C TYR A 99 0.85 1.52 -5.00
N LEU A 100 1.11 0.40 -4.33
CA LEU A 100 0.15 -0.70 -4.31
C LEU A 100 -1.15 -0.31 -3.62
N ILE A 101 -1.06 0.43 -2.51
CA ILE A 101 -2.27 0.92 -1.85
C ILE A 101 -3.06 1.81 -2.79
N ALA A 102 -2.36 2.71 -3.50
CA ALA A 102 -3.04 3.63 -4.40
C ALA A 102 -3.74 2.88 -5.54
N VAL A 103 -3.09 1.84 -6.07
CA VAL A 103 -3.69 1.04 -7.13
C VAL A 103 -4.94 0.32 -6.61
N HIS A 104 -4.84 -0.29 -5.44
CA HIS A 104 -5.98 -1.03 -4.90
C HIS A 104 -7.12 -0.13 -4.44
N MET A 105 -6.81 1.12 -4.12
CA MET A 105 -7.86 2.09 -3.82
C MET A 105 -8.41 2.74 -5.10
N GLU A 106 -7.83 2.37 -6.24
CA GLU A 106 -8.27 2.90 -7.53
C GLU A 106 -8.02 4.40 -7.66
N ILE A 107 -7.04 4.90 -6.93
CA ILE A 107 -6.63 6.29 -7.05
C ILE A 107 -5.83 6.49 -8.32
N ILE A 108 -5.02 5.50 -8.68
CA ILE A 108 -4.23 5.51 -9.90
C ILE A 108 -4.36 4.17 -10.58
N GLU A 109 -3.99 4.14 -11.86
CA GLU A 109 -3.98 2.89 -12.60
C GLU A 109 -2.61 2.23 -12.49
N PRO A 110 -2.56 0.89 -12.58
CA PRO A 110 -1.28 0.20 -12.56
C PRO A 110 -0.42 0.68 -13.71
N GLU A 111 0.86 0.94 -13.42
CA GLU A 111 1.70 1.50 -14.43
C GLU A 111 1.94 0.60 -15.59
N SER A 112 2.25 -0.60 -15.37
CA SER A 112 2.50 -1.45 -16.49
C SER A 112 1.18 -2.01 -16.98
N GLY A 113 0.50 -1.26 -17.78
CA GLY A 113 -0.78 -1.71 -18.29
C GLY A 113 -0.74 -3.04 -18.96
N SER A 114 0.43 -3.45 -19.36
CA SER A 114 0.52 -4.68 -20.11
C SER A 114 -0.05 -5.87 -19.39
N ARG A 115 -0.13 -5.85 -18.07
CA ARG A 115 -0.63 -7.00 -17.45
C ARG A 115 -2.10 -6.95 -17.26
N ARG A 116 -2.77 -5.97 -17.71
CA ARG A 116 -4.19 -5.85 -17.58
C ARG A 116 -4.81 -5.60 -18.91
N PRO A 117 -4.61 -6.46 -19.83
CA PRO A 117 -5.06 -6.13 -21.15
C PRO A 117 -6.53 -5.99 -21.22
N GLU A 118 -7.21 -6.65 -20.55
CA GLU A 118 -8.48 -6.54 -20.72
C GLU A 118 -9.16 -5.68 -19.93
N SER A 119 -9.40 -5.53 -19.46
CA SER A 119 -10.06 -4.72 -18.73
C SER A 119 -10.19 -3.54 -19.11
N ARG A 120 -10.07 -3.22 -19.53
CA ARG A 120 -10.22 -2.10 -19.74
C ARG A 120 -10.66 -1.84 -20.79
N SER A 121 -10.61 -2.31 -21.25
CA SER A 121 -10.89 -2.05 -22.08
C SER A 121 -11.86 -2.05 -22.47
N GLU A 122 -12.34 -2.58 -22.24
CA GLU A 122 -13.01 -2.42 -22.55
C GLU A 122 -13.67 -1.64 -22.36
N LYS A 123 -13.53 -1.31 -21.93
CA LYS A 123 -13.85 -0.46 -21.90
C LYS A 123 -14.05 0.21 -22.43
N ALA A 124 -13.93 -0.18 -22.62
CA ALA A 124 -13.92 0.35 -23.21
C ALA A 124 -14.27 0.50 -23.82
N GLY A 125 -14.34 0.10 -23.91
CA GLY A 125 -14.53 0.38 -24.55
C GLY A 125 -15.04 0.34 -24.85
N ALA A 126 -15.20 0.09 -24.78
CA ALA A 126 -15.52 0.22 -25.19
C ALA A 126 -16.04 0.49 -25.53
N VAL A 127 -16.20 0.47 -25.49
CA VAL A 127 -16.43 0.92 -25.95
C VAL A 127 -16.51 1.28 -26.33
N GLY A 128 -16.51 1.00 -26.29
CA GLY A 128 -16.32 1.42 -26.77
C GLY A 128 -16.25 1.63 -27.05
#